data_1059c5ccdf583683cb8e836fd96a8dda
#
_entry.id   1059c5ccdf583683cb8e836fd96a8dda
#
_cell.length_a   1.000
_cell.length_b   1.000
_cell.length_c   1.000
_cell.angle_alpha   90.00
_cell.angle_beta   90.00
_cell.angle_gamma   90.00
#
_symmetry.space_group_name_H-M   'P 1'
#
loop_
_entity.id
_entity.type
_entity.pdbx_description
1 polymer ?
#
loop_
_entity_poly.entity_id
_entity_poly.type
_entity_poly.pdbx_seq_one_letter_code
_entity_poly.pdbx_strand_id
1 'polypeptide(L)'
;MRLSKYEKETIILTSEGDETINIYTFNAVLKRRLEEYAKKYPELAKLERCSVEGSVSYVLEKSRVSIRLLPPYSEERKKAAHELGRKYGINSDRRNR
;
A
#
# COMPACT_ATOMS: atom_id res chain seq x y z
N MET A 1 7.71 -10.61 -24.04
CA MET A 1 8.02 -11.63 -23.06
C MET A 1 7.22 -11.44 -21.79
N ARG A 2 6.80 -12.55 -21.20
CA ARG A 2 5.98 -12.49 -20.03
C ARG A 2 6.78 -12.68 -18.77
N LEU A 3 6.63 -11.83 -17.80
CA LEU A 3 7.33 -11.98 -16.54
C LEU A 3 6.62 -13.00 -15.65
N SER A 4 7.40 -13.76 -14.91
CA SER A 4 6.85 -14.68 -13.93
C SER A 4 6.38 -13.89 -12.71
N LYS A 5 5.64 -14.58 -11.83
CA LYS A 5 5.21 -13.96 -10.59
C LYS A 5 6.38 -13.48 -9.77
N TYR A 6 7.48 -14.21 -9.81
CA TYR A 6 8.64 -13.86 -8.98
C TYR A 6 9.40 -12.66 -9.52
N GLU A 7 9.21 -12.36 -10.80
CA GLU A 7 9.85 -11.20 -11.40
C GLU A 7 9.02 -9.93 -11.22
N LYS A 8 7.77 -10.07 -10.83
CA LYS A 8 6.87 -8.92 -10.64
C LYS A 8 6.94 -8.48 -9.20
N GLU A 9 7.92 -7.67 -8.91
CA GLU A 9 8.23 -7.27 -7.54
C GLU A 9 7.59 -5.95 -7.15
N THR A 10 7.48 -5.74 -5.84
CA THR A 10 7.12 -4.44 -5.31
C THR A 10 8.27 -4.00 -4.40
N ILE A 11 8.78 -2.81 -4.66
CA ILE A 11 9.91 -2.29 -3.91
C ILE A 11 9.55 -0.93 -3.34
N ILE A 12 9.72 -0.78 -2.04
CA ILE A 12 9.50 0.50 -1.37
C ILE A 12 10.85 0.99 -0.87
N LEU A 13 11.25 2.16 -1.34
CA LEU A 13 12.57 2.67 -1.06
C LEU A 13 12.53 4.04 -0.43
N THR A 14 13.18 4.18 0.69
CA THR A 14 13.32 5.47 1.35
C THR A 14 14.51 5.42 2.30
N SER A 15 14.89 6.55 2.86
CA SER A 15 15.92 6.59 3.86
C SER A 15 15.52 7.56 4.95
N GLU A 16 16.24 7.52 6.05
CA GLU A 16 15.91 8.41 7.18
C GLU A 16 16.01 9.87 6.83
N GLY A 17 16.90 10.20 5.93
CA GLY A 17 17.09 11.60 5.54
C GLY A 17 16.20 12.09 4.42
N ASP A 18 15.43 11.20 3.80
CA ASP A 18 14.58 11.57 2.69
C ASP A 18 13.21 12.03 3.18
N GLU A 19 12.66 13.00 2.47
CA GLU A 19 11.29 13.43 2.72
C GLU A 19 10.31 12.73 1.80
N THR A 20 10.80 11.93 0.88
CA THR A 20 9.97 11.22 -0.07
C THR A 20 10.21 9.74 0.03
N ILE A 21 9.27 8.98 -0.51
CA ILE A 21 9.35 7.53 -0.56
C ILE A 21 9.00 7.12 -1.97
N ASN A 22 9.74 6.15 -2.49
CA ASN A 22 9.55 5.68 -3.84
C ASN A 22 8.90 4.30 -3.79
N ILE A 23 7.81 4.12 -4.53
CA ILE A 23 7.11 2.85 -4.59
C ILE A 23 7.11 2.36 -6.03
N TYR A 24 7.76 1.24 -6.25
CA TYR A 24 7.86 0.58 -7.54
C TYR A 24 7.08 -0.71 -7.46
N THR A 25 6.16 -0.94 -8.39
CA THR A 25 5.34 -2.13 -8.28
C THR A 25 4.76 -2.56 -9.62
N PHE A 26 4.54 -3.88 -9.73
CA PHE A 26 3.77 -4.46 -10.82
C PHE A 26 2.36 -4.82 -10.35
N ASN A 27 2.06 -4.67 -9.08
CA ASN A 27 0.79 -5.13 -8.51
C ASN A 27 -0.37 -4.29 -9.02
N ALA A 28 -1.35 -4.95 -9.63
CA ALA A 28 -2.44 -4.23 -10.28
C ALA A 28 -3.27 -3.40 -9.31
N VAL A 29 -3.53 -3.94 -8.14
CA VAL A 29 -4.34 -3.23 -7.15
C VAL A 29 -3.57 -2.01 -6.64
N LEU A 30 -2.29 -2.18 -6.34
CA LEU A 30 -1.49 -1.08 -5.82
C LEU A 30 -1.30 -0.02 -6.90
N LYS A 31 -1.11 -0.42 -8.16
CA LYS A 31 -0.99 0.54 -9.25
C LYS A 31 -2.23 1.42 -9.34
N ARG A 32 -3.40 0.81 -9.25
CA ARG A 32 -4.64 1.56 -9.31
C ARG A 32 -4.79 2.50 -8.14
N ARG A 33 -4.42 2.04 -6.95
CA ARG A 33 -4.49 2.88 -5.76
C ARG A 33 -3.55 4.08 -5.87
N LEU A 34 -2.34 3.85 -6.38
CA LEU A 34 -1.39 4.94 -6.56
C LEU A 34 -1.88 5.93 -7.61
N GLU A 35 -2.46 5.42 -8.68
CA GLU A 35 -2.97 6.29 -9.72
C GLU A 35 -4.11 7.17 -9.20
N GLU A 36 -5.03 6.57 -8.47
CA GLU A 36 -6.15 7.32 -7.92
C GLU A 36 -5.70 8.35 -6.90
N TYR A 37 -4.72 7.97 -6.08
CA TYR A 37 -4.20 8.88 -5.08
C TYR A 37 -3.49 10.06 -5.75
N ALA A 38 -2.72 9.79 -6.80
CA ALA A 38 -2.00 10.85 -7.50
C ALA A 38 -2.95 11.79 -8.23
N LYS A 39 -4.06 11.27 -8.73
CA LYS A 39 -5.06 12.14 -9.36
C LYS A 39 -5.73 13.04 -8.35
N LYS A 40 -5.99 12.52 -7.17
CA LYS A 40 -6.65 13.27 -6.13
C LYS A 40 -5.72 14.24 -5.44
N TYR A 41 -4.48 13.85 -5.28
CA TYR A 41 -3.49 14.66 -4.56
C TYR A 41 -2.20 14.76 -5.39
N PRO A 42 -2.26 15.49 -6.50
CA PRO A 42 -1.09 15.53 -7.40
C PRO A 42 0.16 16.14 -6.80
N GLU A 43 0.00 16.88 -5.70
CA GLU A 43 1.16 17.46 -5.04
C GLU A 43 1.84 16.48 -4.12
N LEU A 44 1.15 15.42 -3.73
CA LEU A 44 1.68 14.46 -2.78
C LEU A 44 2.20 13.20 -3.43
N ALA A 45 1.84 12.92 -4.66
CA ALA A 45 2.26 11.71 -5.33
C ALA A 45 2.41 11.97 -6.82
N LYS A 46 3.53 11.56 -7.38
CA LYS A 46 3.81 11.79 -8.79
C LYS A 46 4.32 10.53 -9.44
N LEU A 47 3.82 10.25 -10.62
CA LEU A 47 4.33 9.14 -11.40
C LEU A 47 5.72 9.48 -11.90
N GLU A 48 6.68 8.65 -11.56
CA GLU A 48 8.06 8.88 -11.97
C GLU A 48 8.39 8.11 -13.24
N ARG A 49 7.91 6.91 -13.35
CA ARG A 49 8.26 6.05 -14.47
C ARG A 49 7.25 4.93 -14.63
N CYS A 50 7.03 4.50 -15.84
CA CYS A 50 6.28 3.27 -16.09
C CYS A 50 7.02 2.49 -17.17
N SER A 51 6.90 1.17 -17.11
CA SER A 51 7.61 0.32 -18.05
C SER A 51 6.62 -0.37 -18.98
N VAL A 52 7.15 -0.85 -20.10
CA VAL A 52 6.31 -1.59 -21.04
C VAL A 52 5.90 -2.93 -20.47
N GLU A 53 6.61 -3.41 -19.47
CA GLU A 53 6.28 -4.69 -18.84
C GLU A 53 5.15 -4.56 -17.82
N GLY A 54 4.78 -3.34 -17.46
CA GLY A 54 3.65 -3.16 -16.58
C GLY A 54 3.96 -2.62 -15.19
N SER A 55 5.20 -2.25 -14.91
CA SER A 55 5.52 -1.69 -13.61
C SER A 55 5.31 -0.18 -13.62
N VAL A 56 5.10 0.38 -12.45
CA VAL A 56 5.06 1.82 -12.28
C VAL A 56 5.93 2.18 -11.09
N SER A 57 6.44 3.40 -11.09
CA SER A 57 7.21 3.91 -9.99
C SER A 57 6.65 5.28 -9.64
N TYR A 58 6.27 5.46 -8.39
CA TYR A 58 5.73 6.72 -7.91
C TYR A 58 6.60 7.28 -6.81
N VAL A 59 6.68 8.60 -6.76
CA VAL A 59 7.33 9.30 -5.66
C VAL A 59 6.24 9.97 -4.85
N LEU A 60 6.22 9.66 -3.55
CA LEU A 60 5.20 10.20 -2.67
C LEU A 60 5.85 10.92 -1.50
N GLU A 61 5.09 11.80 -0.88
CA GLU A 61 5.56 12.44 0.34
C GLU A 61 5.59 11.38 1.45
N LYS A 62 6.74 11.25 2.09
CA LYS A 62 6.98 10.17 3.05
C LYS A 62 5.98 10.19 4.20
N SER A 63 5.59 11.39 4.65
CA SER A 63 4.67 11.52 5.77
C SER A 63 3.28 10.99 5.45
N ARG A 64 2.98 10.75 4.20
CA ARG A 64 1.66 10.25 3.79
C ARG A 64 1.63 8.75 3.59
N VAL A 65 2.75 8.08 3.79
CA VAL A 65 2.82 6.64 3.60
C VAL A 65 3.13 6.00 4.94
N SER A 66 2.34 5.02 5.32
CA SER A 66 2.62 4.28 6.55
C SER A 66 2.64 2.79 6.24
N ILE A 67 3.49 2.09 6.95
CA ILE A 67 3.61 0.66 6.81
C ILE A 67 3.09 0.03 8.07
N ARG A 68 2.11 -0.84 7.93
CA ARG A 68 1.48 -1.47 9.08
C ARG A 68 1.86 -2.94 9.14
N LEU A 69 2.23 -3.36 10.32
CA LEU A 69 2.46 -4.76 10.58
C LEU A 69 1.34 -5.24 11.47
N LEU A 70 0.69 -6.28 11.03
CA LEU A 70 -0.45 -6.81 11.79
C LEU A 70 0.01 -8.02 12.59
N PRO A 71 -0.39 -8.11 13.85
CA PRO A 71 -0.01 -9.28 14.64
C PRO A 71 -0.78 -10.51 14.14
N PRO A 72 -0.23 -11.68 14.38
CA PRO A 72 -0.97 -12.89 14.01
C PRO A 72 -2.19 -13.05 14.90
N TYR A 73 -3.26 -13.61 14.34
CA TYR A 73 -4.46 -13.88 15.12
C TYR A 73 -4.44 -15.29 15.61
N SER A 74 -4.73 -15.47 16.92
CA SER A 74 -5.08 -16.77 17.43
C SER A 74 -6.53 -17.06 17.04
N GLU A 75 -6.97 -18.29 17.27
CA GLU A 75 -8.37 -18.64 17.00
C GLU A 75 -9.30 -17.76 17.79
N GLU A 76 -8.97 -17.52 19.04
CA GLU A 76 -9.82 -16.70 19.89
C GLU A 76 -9.89 -15.27 19.39
N ARG A 77 -8.77 -14.73 18.95
CA ARG A 77 -8.75 -13.37 18.45
C ARG A 77 -9.51 -13.24 17.16
N LYS A 78 -9.43 -14.24 16.29
CA LYS A 78 -10.20 -14.22 15.07
C LYS A 78 -11.68 -14.20 15.35
N LYS A 79 -12.09 -15.00 16.32
CA LYS A 79 -13.49 -15.07 16.71
C LYS A 79 -13.97 -13.74 17.26
N ALA A 80 -13.17 -13.16 18.16
CA ALA A 80 -13.55 -11.90 18.78
C ALA A 80 -13.63 -10.78 17.74
N ALA A 81 -12.67 -10.75 16.81
CA ALA A 81 -12.68 -9.74 15.77
C ALA A 81 -13.91 -9.89 14.87
N HIS A 82 -14.27 -11.11 14.57
CA HIS A 82 -15.44 -11.36 13.73
C HIS A 82 -16.71 -10.88 14.42
N GLU A 83 -16.82 -11.17 15.71
CA GLU A 83 -18.01 -10.74 16.46
C GLU A 83 -18.09 -9.23 16.57
N LEU A 84 -16.95 -8.58 16.78
CA LEU A 84 -16.95 -7.14 16.84
C LEU A 84 -17.36 -6.54 15.50
N GLY A 85 -16.89 -7.11 14.44
CA GLY A 85 -17.26 -6.63 13.12
C GLY A 85 -18.75 -6.73 12.89
N ARG A 86 -19.36 -7.85 13.31
CA ARG A 86 -20.77 -8.01 13.15
C ARG A 86 -21.57 -7.06 14.04
N LYS A 87 -21.04 -6.83 15.25
CA LYS A 87 -21.78 -6.05 16.23
C LYS A 87 -21.74 -4.56 15.91
N TYR A 88 -20.60 -4.06 15.50
CA TYR A 88 -20.43 -2.63 15.29
C TYR A 88 -20.28 -2.22 13.84
N GLY A 89 -20.41 -3.10 12.90
CA GLY A 89 -20.15 -2.82 11.50
C GLY A 89 -18.68 -2.83 11.31
N ILE A 90 -18.21 -2.51 10.28
CA ILE A 90 -16.94 -2.71 10.08
C ILE A 90 -16.12 -1.71 10.07
N ASN A 91 -15.90 -0.99 10.27
CA ASN A 91 -15.03 -0.09 10.21
C ASN A 91 -14.24 0.20 11.11
N SER A 92 -14.06 0.02 11.60
CA SER A 92 -13.33 0.27 12.51
C SER A 92 -12.02 0.33 12.42
N ASP A 93 -11.54 0.56 12.43
CA ASP A 93 -10.44 0.51 12.53
C ASP A 93 -9.73 1.29 12.86
N ARG A 94 -10.01 1.70 13.27
CA ARG A 94 -9.47 2.28 13.69
C ARG A 94 -8.87 2.38 14.47
N ARG A 95 -8.69 2.49 14.90
CA ARG A 95 -8.11 2.63 15.63
C ARG A 95 -7.42 2.24 16.03
N ASN A 96 -7.26 2.42 16.36
CA ASN A 96 -6.62 2.12 16.70
C ASN A 96 -6.03 1.92 17.04
N ARG A 97 -6.19 2.08 17.31
CA ARG A 97 -5.62 2.01 17.67
C ARG A 97 -5.08 1.83 17.88
#